data_8513f03e363bf1b000d252fe5a5c2e4e
#
_entry.id   8513f03e363bf1b000d252fe5a5c2e4e
#
_cell.length_a   1.000
_cell.length_b   1.000
_cell.length_c   1.000
_cell.angle_alpha   90.00
_cell.angle_beta   90.00
_cell.angle_gamma   90.00
#
_symmetry.space_group_name_H-M   'P 1'
#
loop_
_entity.id
_entity.type
_entity.pdbx_description
1 polymer ?
#
loop_
_entity_poly.entity_id
_entity_poly.type
_entity_poly.pdbx_seq_one_letter_code
_entity_poly.pdbx_strand_id
1 'polypeptide(L)'
;TLSGLSGDFPISDDIIVFPPVQLGSIYKILSQQFSRIIIADGYFHQVPSVWHREILNAIDYGIEVIGCSSMGALRAAELAMFGMQGHGCVFDWFHTGFLDGDDEVAVLHGSQHPYPNFSIPLVNVRFAAQSMTQSGLLTSGESAAITSRVKDQFYAERNTEWIQDLANFVPDAS
;
A
#
# COMPACT_ATOMS: atom_id res chain seq x y z
N THR A 1 0.26 5.79 -1.40
CA THR A 1 -0.10 6.00 -2.81
C THR A 1 0.64 7.19 -3.37
N LEU A 2 1.17 7.10 -4.60
CA LEU A 2 1.88 8.18 -5.28
C LEU A 2 0.98 9.39 -5.57
N SER A 3 -0.33 9.25 -5.45
CA SER A 3 -1.30 10.35 -5.60
C SER A 3 -1.17 11.47 -4.55
N GLY A 4 -0.48 11.24 -3.45
CA GLY A 4 -0.18 12.27 -2.44
C GLY A 4 1.12 13.04 -2.69
N LEU A 5 1.92 12.61 -3.67
CA LEU A 5 3.18 13.25 -4.05
C LEU A 5 2.95 14.25 -5.20
N SER A 6 2.03 15.19 -5.02
CA SER A 6 1.86 16.32 -5.93
C SER A 6 2.94 17.41 -5.76
N GLY A 7 4.03 17.11 -5.08
CA GLY A 7 5.25 17.92 -5.08
C GLY A 7 6.12 17.51 -6.27
N ASP A 8 6.66 18.48 -6.98
CA ASP A 8 7.66 18.30 -8.04
C ASP A 8 8.94 17.66 -7.47
N PHE A 9 8.88 16.32 -7.21
CA PHE A 9 10.10 15.55 -7.01
C PHE A 9 10.78 15.49 -8.37
N PRO A 10 12.03 15.94 -8.50
CA PRO A 10 12.79 15.77 -9.72
C PRO A 10 12.96 14.26 -9.98
N ILE A 11 12.11 13.71 -10.85
CA ILE A 11 12.30 12.36 -11.36
C ILE A 11 13.47 12.45 -12.31
N SER A 12 14.55 11.71 -12.03
CA SER A 12 15.69 11.59 -12.94
C SER A 12 15.22 11.06 -14.29
N ASP A 13 15.87 11.49 -15.38
CA ASP A 13 15.60 10.99 -16.74
C ASP A 13 15.76 9.46 -16.88
N ASP A 14 16.43 8.83 -15.90
CA ASP A 14 16.61 7.37 -15.83
C ASP A 14 15.41 6.63 -15.23
N ILE A 15 14.36 7.34 -14.77
CA ILE A 15 13.18 6.76 -14.13
C ILE A 15 11.97 6.87 -15.05
N ILE A 16 11.36 5.73 -15.35
CA ILE A 16 10.08 5.67 -16.07
C ILE A 16 8.98 5.26 -15.09
N VAL A 17 7.95 6.10 -14.98
CA VAL A 17 6.79 5.85 -14.14
C VAL A 17 5.69 5.21 -14.96
N PHE A 18 5.17 4.09 -14.46
CA PHE A 18 4.06 3.35 -15.04
C PHE A 18 2.80 3.51 -14.18
N PRO A 19 1.61 3.25 -14.74
CA PRO A 19 0.37 3.15 -13.98
C PRO A 19 0.47 2.11 -12.84
N PRO A 20 -0.49 2.12 -11.88
CA PRO A 20 -0.56 1.08 -10.85
C PRO A 20 -0.47 -0.32 -11.45
N VAL A 21 0.33 -1.19 -10.82
CA VAL A 21 0.63 -2.52 -11.36
C VAL A 21 -0.61 -3.42 -11.35
N GLN A 22 -0.78 -4.21 -12.40
CA GLN A 22 -1.82 -5.20 -12.55
C GLN A 22 -1.28 -6.45 -13.24
N LEU A 23 -2.09 -7.49 -13.37
CA LEU A 23 -1.76 -8.70 -14.11
C LEU A 23 -1.18 -8.37 -15.50
N GLY A 24 -0.01 -8.92 -15.80
CA GLY A 24 0.69 -8.73 -17.07
C GLY A 24 1.53 -7.46 -17.18
N SER A 25 1.51 -6.58 -16.16
CA SER A 25 2.27 -5.31 -16.20
C SER A 25 3.77 -5.54 -16.26
N ILE A 26 4.29 -6.47 -15.44
CA ILE A 26 5.72 -6.78 -15.41
C ILE A 26 6.16 -7.42 -16.72
N TYR A 27 5.38 -8.38 -17.26
CA TYR A 27 5.70 -9.02 -18.53
C TYR A 27 5.85 -8.03 -19.69
N LYS A 28 5.05 -6.97 -19.73
CA LYS A 28 5.11 -5.94 -20.79
C LYS A 28 6.42 -5.16 -20.79
N ILE A 29 7.08 -5.06 -19.65
CA ILE A 29 8.30 -4.25 -19.50
C ILE A 29 9.59 -5.07 -19.44
N LEU A 30 9.51 -6.40 -19.32
CA LEU A 30 10.71 -7.26 -19.24
C LEU A 30 11.67 -7.10 -20.43
N SER A 31 11.15 -6.82 -21.64
CA SER A 31 11.97 -6.61 -22.84
C SER A 31 12.71 -5.26 -22.87
N GLN A 32 12.38 -4.34 -21.96
CA GLN A 32 12.95 -2.99 -21.95
C GLN A 32 14.28 -2.88 -21.19
N GLN A 33 14.84 -4.03 -20.74
CA GLN A 33 16.15 -4.13 -20.09
C GLN A 33 16.35 -3.21 -18.87
N PHE A 34 15.32 -3.06 -18.05
CA PHE A 34 15.46 -2.39 -16.77
C PHE A 34 16.39 -3.16 -15.83
N SER A 35 17.27 -2.46 -15.13
CA SER A 35 18.09 -3.04 -14.06
C SER A 35 17.31 -3.18 -12.74
N ARG A 36 16.28 -2.34 -12.56
CA ARG A 36 15.48 -2.28 -11.32
C ARG A 36 14.02 -1.98 -11.62
N ILE A 37 13.12 -2.63 -10.90
CA ILE A 37 11.68 -2.38 -10.88
C ILE A 37 11.27 -2.06 -9.44
N ILE A 38 10.60 -0.92 -9.24
CA ILE A 38 10.02 -0.54 -7.95
C ILE A 38 8.50 -0.63 -8.06
N ILE A 39 7.88 -1.44 -7.23
CA ILE A 39 6.44 -1.60 -7.14
C ILE A 39 5.98 -0.85 -5.89
N ALA A 40 5.26 0.25 -6.05
CA ALA A 40 4.72 1.04 -4.95
C ALA A 40 3.22 0.80 -4.76
N ASP A 41 2.47 0.73 -5.86
CA ASP A 41 1.02 0.60 -5.84
C ASP A 41 0.52 -0.32 -6.94
N GLY A 42 -0.69 -0.86 -6.76
CA GLY A 42 -1.28 -1.79 -7.71
C GLY A 42 -2.80 -1.84 -7.58
N TYR A 43 -3.43 -2.33 -8.64
CA TYR A 43 -4.87 -2.56 -8.63
C TYR A 43 -5.24 -3.71 -7.71
N PHE A 44 -6.35 -3.53 -6.99
CA PHE A 44 -6.91 -4.50 -6.08
C PHE A 44 -8.41 -4.65 -6.37
N HIS A 45 -8.90 -5.87 -6.52
CA HIS A 45 -10.28 -6.26 -6.81
C HIS A 45 -10.91 -5.73 -8.13
N GLN A 46 -10.57 -4.54 -8.59
CA GLN A 46 -11.16 -3.96 -9.82
C GLN A 46 -10.70 -4.67 -11.09
N VAL A 47 -9.44 -5.09 -11.07
CA VAL A 47 -8.81 -5.94 -12.10
C VAL A 47 -7.90 -6.94 -11.39
N PRO A 48 -7.50 -8.05 -12.05
CA PRO A 48 -6.57 -8.98 -11.44
C PRO A 48 -5.25 -8.30 -11.05
N SER A 49 -4.84 -8.47 -9.80
CA SER A 49 -3.59 -7.93 -9.27
C SER A 49 -2.38 -8.58 -9.93
N VAL A 50 -1.22 -7.94 -9.82
CA VAL A 50 0.05 -8.48 -10.31
C VAL A 50 0.32 -9.87 -9.71
N TRP A 51 0.69 -10.83 -10.56
CA TRP A 51 1.00 -12.17 -10.12
C TRP A 51 2.41 -12.27 -9.55
N HIS A 52 2.57 -13.08 -8.52
CA HIS A 52 3.88 -13.46 -7.98
C HIS A 52 4.82 -13.96 -9.08
N ARG A 53 4.31 -14.76 -10.02
CA ARG A 53 5.10 -15.34 -11.10
C ARG A 53 5.72 -14.30 -12.03
N GLU A 54 5.06 -13.17 -12.27
CA GLU A 54 5.64 -12.08 -13.06
C GLU A 54 6.84 -11.47 -12.37
N ILE A 55 6.72 -11.27 -11.05
CA ILE A 55 7.78 -10.72 -10.21
C ILE A 55 8.95 -11.70 -10.13
N LEU A 56 8.67 -12.98 -9.88
CA LEU A 56 9.70 -14.02 -9.85
C LEU A 56 10.44 -14.13 -11.17
N ASN A 57 9.74 -14.08 -12.31
CA ASN A 57 10.40 -14.08 -13.62
C ASN A 57 11.31 -12.87 -13.80
N ALA A 58 10.91 -11.67 -13.33
CA ALA A 58 11.78 -10.50 -13.38
C ALA A 58 13.07 -10.71 -12.56
N ILE A 59 12.94 -11.28 -11.36
CA ILE A 59 14.08 -11.64 -10.51
C ILE A 59 14.97 -12.68 -11.20
N ASP A 60 14.40 -13.72 -11.81
CA ASP A 60 15.12 -14.74 -12.55
C ASP A 60 15.88 -14.19 -13.77
N TYR A 61 15.37 -13.11 -14.38
CA TYR A 61 16.08 -12.36 -15.43
C TYR A 61 17.17 -11.43 -14.90
N GLY A 62 17.43 -11.43 -13.58
CA GLY A 62 18.46 -10.61 -12.94
C GLY A 62 18.04 -9.16 -12.70
N ILE A 63 16.74 -8.86 -12.76
CA ILE A 63 16.20 -7.53 -12.45
C ILE A 63 16.01 -7.44 -10.93
N GLU A 64 16.53 -6.37 -10.33
CA GLU A 64 16.26 -6.07 -8.92
C GLU A 64 14.81 -5.61 -8.76
N VAL A 65 14.00 -6.34 -7.97
CA VAL A 65 12.62 -5.98 -7.73
C VAL A 65 12.43 -5.55 -6.28
N ILE A 66 11.92 -4.34 -6.10
CA ILE A 66 11.71 -3.72 -4.79
C ILE A 66 10.22 -3.41 -4.63
N GLY A 67 9.65 -3.76 -3.49
CA GLY A 67 8.27 -3.44 -3.13
C GLY A 67 8.21 -2.47 -1.95
N CYS A 68 7.29 -1.51 -2.00
CA CYS A 68 7.06 -0.56 -0.92
C CYS A 68 5.61 -0.07 -0.91
N SER A 69 5.25 0.68 0.13
CA SER A 69 3.96 1.35 0.28
C SER A 69 2.76 0.40 0.41
N SER A 70 1.99 0.19 -0.65
CA SER A 70 0.71 -0.52 -0.69
C SER A 70 0.89 -1.98 -1.19
N MET A 71 0.36 -2.28 -2.38
CA MET A 71 0.48 -3.60 -3.02
C MET A 71 1.94 -4.05 -3.16
N GLY A 72 2.87 -3.12 -3.40
CA GLY A 72 4.28 -3.44 -3.51
C GLY A 72 4.86 -3.99 -2.20
N ALA A 73 4.50 -3.41 -1.06
CA ALA A 73 4.93 -3.88 0.26
C ALA A 73 4.39 -5.28 0.58
N LEU A 74 3.12 -5.52 0.27
CA LEU A 74 2.49 -6.85 0.42
C LEU A 74 3.22 -7.89 -0.43
N ARG A 75 3.42 -7.63 -1.73
CA ARG A 75 4.14 -8.56 -2.63
C ARG A 75 5.58 -8.80 -2.19
N ALA A 76 6.26 -7.77 -1.68
CA ALA A 76 7.61 -7.92 -1.15
C ALA A 76 7.64 -8.83 0.07
N ALA A 77 6.70 -8.72 0.98
CA ALA A 77 6.62 -9.59 2.15
C ALA A 77 6.36 -11.06 1.76
N GLU A 78 5.46 -11.29 0.79
CA GLU A 78 5.16 -12.63 0.28
C GLU A 78 6.33 -13.26 -0.48
N LEU A 79 7.15 -12.44 -1.15
CA LEU A 79 8.23 -12.90 -2.02
C LEU A 79 9.64 -12.62 -1.47
N ALA A 80 9.77 -12.17 -0.23
CA ALA A 80 11.06 -11.86 0.40
C ALA A 80 12.03 -13.05 0.35
N MET A 81 11.54 -14.25 0.65
CA MET A 81 12.34 -15.47 0.61
C MET A 81 12.78 -15.89 -0.80
N PHE A 82 12.19 -15.30 -1.84
CA PHE A 82 12.51 -15.54 -3.23
C PHE A 82 13.33 -14.41 -3.87
N GLY A 83 13.79 -13.44 -3.08
CA GLY A 83 14.70 -12.39 -3.52
C GLY A 83 14.06 -11.03 -3.84
N MET A 84 12.73 -10.86 -3.66
CA MET A 84 12.12 -9.54 -3.72
C MET A 84 12.50 -8.74 -2.46
N GLN A 85 12.96 -7.51 -2.65
CA GLN A 85 13.29 -6.62 -1.54
C GLN A 85 12.07 -5.81 -1.11
N GLY A 86 11.95 -5.52 0.18
CA GLY A 86 10.89 -4.70 0.72
C GLY A 86 11.40 -3.49 1.49
N HIS A 87 10.69 -2.37 1.42
CA HIS A 87 11.03 -1.16 2.16
C HIS A 87 9.83 -0.48 2.79
N GLY A 88 10.05 0.06 4.00
CA GLY A 88 9.10 0.89 4.74
C GLY A 88 8.23 0.11 5.71
N CYS A 89 7.57 0.83 6.62
CA CYS A 89 6.83 0.25 7.74
C CYS A 89 5.73 -0.72 7.33
N VAL A 90 5.08 -0.52 6.19
CA VAL A 90 4.03 -1.42 5.69
C VAL A 90 4.64 -2.79 5.33
N PHE A 91 5.81 -2.80 4.68
CA PHE A 91 6.56 -4.02 4.43
C PHE A 91 6.94 -4.71 5.75
N ASP A 92 7.54 -3.97 6.69
CA ASP A 92 7.96 -4.51 7.98
C ASP A 92 6.78 -5.14 8.74
N TRP A 93 5.61 -4.51 8.70
CA TRP A 93 4.40 -5.02 9.34
C TRP A 93 3.91 -6.33 8.72
N PHE A 94 3.90 -6.47 7.39
CA PHE A 94 3.57 -7.74 6.74
C PHE A 94 4.65 -8.79 6.98
N HIS A 95 5.92 -8.42 6.83
CA HIS A 95 7.04 -9.34 6.97
C HIS A 95 7.17 -9.93 8.37
N THR A 96 6.82 -9.16 9.40
CA THR A 96 6.80 -9.62 10.80
C THR A 96 5.51 -10.33 11.20
N GLY A 97 4.50 -10.37 10.33
CA GLY A 97 3.18 -10.95 10.62
C GLY A 97 2.30 -10.07 11.52
N PHE A 98 2.63 -8.80 11.70
CA PHE A 98 1.74 -7.84 12.38
C PHE A 98 0.49 -7.55 11.53
N LEU A 99 0.62 -7.54 10.21
CA LEU A 99 -0.48 -7.53 9.25
C LEU A 99 -0.54 -8.87 8.53
N ASP A 100 -1.75 -9.37 8.29
CA ASP A 100 -2.01 -10.64 7.62
C ASP A 100 -3.05 -10.54 6.50
N GLY A 101 -3.81 -9.44 6.46
CA GLY A 101 -4.89 -9.23 5.48
C GLY A 101 -4.47 -8.35 4.31
N ASP A 102 -4.82 -8.73 3.11
CA ASP A 102 -4.61 -7.92 1.91
C ASP A 102 -5.51 -6.67 1.86
N ASP A 103 -6.64 -6.68 2.60
CA ASP A 103 -7.53 -5.52 2.78
C ASP A 103 -6.89 -4.36 3.57
N GLU A 104 -5.76 -4.62 4.24
CA GLU A 104 -4.98 -3.59 4.95
C GLU A 104 -4.48 -2.50 3.99
N VAL A 105 -4.08 -2.90 2.79
CA VAL A 105 -3.56 -2.00 1.75
C VAL A 105 -4.56 -1.71 0.64
N ALA A 106 -5.74 -2.33 0.69
CA ALA A 106 -6.77 -2.15 -0.33
C ALA A 106 -7.30 -0.71 -0.35
N VAL A 107 -7.40 -0.13 -1.54
CA VAL A 107 -7.91 1.22 -1.77
C VAL A 107 -8.75 1.25 -3.05
N LEU A 108 -9.87 1.97 -3.02
CA LEU A 108 -10.62 2.30 -4.21
C LEU A 108 -10.02 3.56 -4.83
N HIS A 109 -9.59 3.47 -6.08
CA HIS A 109 -9.03 4.62 -6.80
C HIS A 109 -9.58 4.74 -8.23
N GLY A 110 -9.42 5.92 -8.81
CA GLY A 110 -9.81 6.18 -10.20
C GLY A 110 -8.96 5.41 -11.20
N SER A 111 -9.54 5.12 -12.37
CA SER A 111 -8.89 4.39 -13.45
C SER A 111 -8.03 5.27 -14.36
N GLN A 112 -8.08 6.59 -14.19
CA GLN A 112 -7.35 7.56 -15.01
C GLN A 112 -6.39 8.40 -14.17
N HIS A 113 -5.27 8.79 -14.77
CA HIS A 113 -4.32 9.71 -14.14
C HIS A 113 -5.02 10.99 -13.65
N PRO A 114 -4.73 11.47 -12.44
CA PRO A 114 -3.69 11.07 -11.48
C PRO A 114 -4.07 9.90 -10.52
N TYR A 115 -5.02 9.06 -10.87
CA TYR A 115 -5.49 7.90 -10.08
C TYR A 115 -5.92 8.30 -8.65
N PRO A 116 -6.90 9.22 -8.49
CA PRO A 116 -7.30 9.72 -7.18
C PRO A 116 -7.83 8.58 -6.31
N ASN A 117 -7.47 8.62 -5.03
CA ASN A 117 -8.01 7.68 -4.05
C ASN A 117 -9.40 8.11 -3.59
N PHE A 118 -10.35 7.17 -3.64
CA PHE A 118 -11.73 7.37 -3.15
C PHE A 118 -11.95 6.73 -1.78
N SER A 119 -11.05 5.86 -1.34
CA SER A 119 -11.06 5.30 0.00
C SER A 119 -9.67 5.37 0.65
N ILE A 120 -9.64 5.12 1.96
CA ILE A 120 -8.44 5.19 2.78
C ILE A 120 -8.02 3.76 3.15
N PRO A 121 -6.79 3.34 2.83
CA PRO A 121 -6.30 2.01 3.22
C PRO A 121 -6.13 1.93 4.74
N LEU A 122 -6.40 0.76 5.32
CA LEU A 122 -6.37 0.56 6.77
C LEU A 122 -4.98 0.82 7.37
N VAL A 123 -3.91 0.49 6.64
CA VAL A 123 -2.53 0.78 7.07
C VAL A 123 -2.29 2.26 7.38
N ASN A 124 -2.94 3.19 6.66
CA ASN A 124 -2.82 4.62 6.94
C ASN A 124 -3.48 4.99 8.28
N VAL A 125 -4.62 4.37 8.58
CA VAL A 125 -5.30 4.57 9.86
C VAL A 125 -4.47 3.98 11.00
N ARG A 126 -3.90 2.80 10.83
CA ARG A 126 -3.00 2.18 11.81
C ARG A 126 -1.80 3.07 12.10
N PHE A 127 -1.15 3.57 11.05
CA PHE A 127 0.00 4.46 11.20
C PHE A 127 -0.36 5.75 11.94
N ALA A 128 -1.49 6.38 11.58
CA ALA A 128 -1.97 7.57 12.26
C ALA A 128 -2.30 7.29 13.74
N ALA A 129 -3.06 6.22 14.02
CA ALA A 129 -3.43 5.84 15.38
C ALA A 129 -2.20 5.52 16.24
N GLN A 130 -1.20 4.81 15.69
CA GLN A 130 0.06 4.54 16.37
C GLN A 130 0.83 5.84 16.67
N SER A 131 0.90 6.74 15.72
CA SER A 131 1.57 8.04 15.86
C SER A 131 0.90 8.90 16.93
N MET A 132 -0.43 8.91 16.96
CA MET A 132 -1.23 9.64 17.98
C MET A 132 -1.06 8.99 19.36
N THR A 133 -0.95 7.69 19.46
CA THR A 133 -0.66 6.98 20.72
C THR A 133 0.74 7.34 21.23
N GLN A 134 1.74 7.36 20.36
CA GLN A 134 3.10 7.73 20.73
C GLN A 134 3.23 9.17 21.21
N SER A 135 2.41 10.07 20.68
CA SER A 135 2.34 11.49 21.09
C SER A 135 1.43 11.74 22.30
N GLY A 136 0.79 10.71 22.84
CA GLY A 136 -0.11 10.81 23.98
C GLY A 136 -1.50 11.42 23.67
N LEU A 137 -1.85 11.54 22.40
CA LEU A 137 -3.17 12.01 21.95
C LEU A 137 -4.23 10.92 22.00
N LEU A 138 -3.84 9.66 21.95
CA LEU A 138 -4.70 8.49 22.10
C LEU A 138 -4.11 7.52 23.12
N THR A 139 -4.96 6.84 23.85
CA THR A 139 -4.58 5.65 24.61
C THR A 139 -4.44 4.44 23.66
N SER A 140 -3.75 3.42 24.09
CA SER A 140 -3.63 2.15 23.34
C SER A 140 -5.00 1.49 23.10
N GLY A 141 -5.94 1.64 24.06
CA GLY A 141 -7.30 1.12 23.95
C GLY A 141 -8.11 1.85 22.87
N GLU A 142 -8.05 3.17 22.84
CA GLU A 142 -8.71 3.99 21.79
C GLU A 142 -8.13 3.70 20.41
N SER A 143 -6.82 3.61 20.28
CA SER A 143 -6.12 3.24 19.05
C SER A 143 -6.59 1.87 18.53
N ALA A 144 -6.69 0.87 19.41
CA ALA A 144 -7.19 -0.45 19.06
C ALA A 144 -8.66 -0.43 18.63
N ALA A 145 -9.52 0.31 19.35
CA ALA A 145 -10.94 0.44 19.04
C ALA A 145 -11.17 1.11 17.66
N ILE A 146 -10.46 2.20 17.38
CA ILE A 146 -10.51 2.89 16.09
C ILE A 146 -10.10 1.93 14.97
N THR A 147 -8.97 1.26 15.13
CA THR A 147 -8.43 0.36 14.12
C THR A 147 -9.37 -0.82 13.83
N SER A 148 -9.94 -1.43 14.89
CA SER A 148 -10.91 -2.52 14.75
C SER A 148 -12.15 -2.06 13.99
N ARG A 149 -12.70 -0.91 14.32
CA ARG A 149 -13.89 -0.38 13.65
C ARG A 149 -13.65 -0.08 12.18
N VAL A 150 -12.46 0.43 11.82
CA VAL A 150 -12.09 0.65 10.42
C VAL A 150 -11.88 -0.67 9.69
N LYS A 151 -11.34 -1.68 10.35
CA LYS A 151 -11.16 -3.02 9.79
C LYS A 151 -12.49 -3.68 9.44
N ASP A 152 -13.51 -3.50 10.27
CA ASP A 152 -14.85 -4.05 10.05
C ASP A 152 -15.60 -3.40 8.89
N GLN A 153 -15.14 -2.23 8.43
CA GLN A 153 -15.72 -1.53 7.28
C GLN A 153 -15.10 -2.03 5.97
N PHE A 154 -15.94 -2.30 4.96
CA PHE A 154 -15.47 -2.68 3.62
C PHE A 154 -14.55 -1.60 3.05
N TYR A 155 -13.41 -1.99 2.51
CA TYR A 155 -12.33 -1.06 2.12
C TYR A 155 -12.80 0.07 1.17
N ALA A 156 -13.73 -0.20 0.24
CA ALA A 156 -14.22 0.79 -0.71
C ALA A 156 -15.11 1.86 -0.07
N GLU A 157 -15.63 1.59 1.13
CA GLU A 157 -16.51 2.50 1.89
C GLU A 157 -15.74 3.32 2.93
N ARG A 158 -14.45 3.06 3.13
CA ARG A 158 -13.55 3.80 4.03
C ARG A 158 -13.20 5.17 3.45
N ASN A 159 -14.21 5.97 3.04
CA ASN A 159 -13.99 7.29 2.45
C ASN A 159 -13.73 8.37 3.52
N THR A 160 -13.34 9.56 3.07
CA THR A 160 -12.99 10.67 3.98
C THR A 160 -14.15 11.08 4.87
N GLU A 161 -15.38 11.08 4.35
CA GLU A 161 -16.58 11.46 5.08
C GLU A 161 -16.84 10.46 6.22
N TRP A 162 -16.77 9.16 5.93
CA TRP A 162 -16.92 8.10 6.92
C TRP A 162 -15.82 8.17 8.01
N ILE A 163 -14.56 8.49 7.64
CA ILE A 163 -13.46 8.66 8.62
C ILE A 163 -13.68 9.89 9.49
N GLN A 164 -14.23 10.98 8.96
CA GLN A 164 -14.57 12.17 9.76
C GLN A 164 -15.68 11.86 10.77
N ASP A 165 -16.67 11.08 10.40
CA ASP A 165 -17.70 10.62 11.34
C ASP A 165 -17.13 9.73 12.45
N LEU A 166 -16.10 8.92 12.12
CA LEU A 166 -15.40 8.12 13.12
C LEU A 166 -14.72 8.98 14.19
N ALA A 167 -14.19 10.14 13.84
CA ALA A 167 -13.56 11.07 14.79
C ALA A 167 -14.57 11.57 15.86
N ASN A 168 -15.86 11.63 15.52
CA ASN A 168 -16.94 11.98 16.46
C ASN A 168 -17.33 10.80 17.36
N PHE A 169 -16.83 9.59 17.10
CA PHE A 169 -17.18 8.35 17.79
C PHE A 169 -16.14 7.93 18.85
N VAL A 170 -15.04 8.65 18.98
CA VAL A 170 -14.07 8.38 20.06
C VAL A 170 -14.80 8.69 21.38
N PRO A 171 -15.01 7.67 22.26
CA PRO A 171 -15.66 7.94 23.55
C PRO A 171 -14.81 8.94 24.30
N ASP A 172 -15.45 9.95 24.90
CA ASP A 172 -14.78 10.86 25.83
C ASP A 172 -13.99 10.00 26.83
N ALA A 173 -12.68 10.24 26.90
CA ALA A 173 -11.81 9.60 27.86
C ALA A 173 -12.24 10.02 29.26
N SER A 174 -13.09 9.21 29.90
CA SER A 174 -13.50 9.37 31.29
C SER A 174 -12.56 8.63 32.23
#